data_c0e3a2479af5040a028ea0385c406f50
#
_entry.id   c0e3a2479af5040a028ea0385c406f50
#
_cell.length_a   1.000
_cell.length_b   1.000
_cell.length_c   1.000
_cell.angle_alpha   90.00
_cell.angle_beta   90.00
_cell.angle_gamma   90.00
#
_symmetry.space_group_name_H-M   'P 1'
#
loop_
_entity.id
_entity.type
_entity.pdbx_description
1 polymer ?
#
loop_
_entity_poly.entity_id
_entity_poly.type
_entity_poly.pdbx_seq_one_letter_code
_entity_poly.pdbx_strand_id
1 'polypeptide(L)'
;ALRRNLFDQNRPTDSLRAELPDSEPITVLMRADATSTLYLTQRFSALSGDEIVPYFSPASEVFGTRSLAFGDVYTFSGQRLSGDTAGLREIVLAAAQTPHAYAETIRENYLALPGSVDTAVYTLAGEITQDAQTDFDRASALCAYLRSAYPYTLLQNMPPDNRDFVSWFLLDERQGYCTSFATAMAVMARMVGLPSRYVEGYAATPDA
;
A
#
# COMPACT_ATOMS: atom_id res chain seq x y z
N ALA A 1 -0.56 -1.13 26.10
CA ALA A 1 -0.08 -2.41 25.57
C ALA A 1 0.29 -2.19 24.10
N LEU A 2 1.57 -2.34 23.77
CA LEU A 2 2.07 -2.32 22.41
C LEU A 2 1.33 -3.40 21.62
N ARG A 3 0.45 -2.99 20.69
CA ARG A 3 -0.14 -3.96 19.76
C ARG A 3 0.99 -4.45 18.88
N ARG A 4 1.24 -5.75 18.90
CA ARG A 4 2.17 -6.38 17.98
C ARG A 4 1.72 -6.07 16.56
N ASN A 5 2.67 -5.72 15.70
CA ASN A 5 2.40 -5.50 14.29
C ASN A 5 1.67 -6.72 13.72
N LEU A 6 0.65 -6.46 12.90
CA LEU A 6 -0.07 -7.48 12.17
C LEU A 6 0.87 -8.37 11.33
N PHE A 7 1.98 -7.81 10.86
CA PHE A 7 3.04 -8.54 10.17
C PHE A 7 3.90 -9.42 11.09
N ASP A 8 4.01 -9.12 12.40
CA ASP A 8 4.72 -9.96 13.36
C ASP A 8 3.93 -11.20 13.77
N GLN A 9 2.61 -11.13 13.73
CA GLN A 9 1.74 -12.25 14.07
C GLN A 9 1.62 -13.27 12.93
N ASN A 10 1.80 -12.80 11.69
CA ASN A 10 1.77 -13.61 10.49
C ASN A 10 3.06 -13.38 9.69
N ARG A 11 4.19 -13.74 10.28
CA ARG A 11 5.44 -13.77 9.53
C ARG A 11 5.23 -14.61 8.28
N PRO A 12 5.51 -14.05 7.09
CA PRO A 12 5.55 -14.87 5.88
C PRO A 12 6.42 -16.06 6.20
N THR A 13 6.01 -17.21 5.71
CA THR A 13 6.78 -18.43 5.84
C THR A 13 8.23 -18.18 5.49
N ASP A 14 9.16 -18.90 6.08
CA ASP A 14 10.59 -18.75 5.79
C ASP A 14 10.91 -18.87 4.29
N SER A 15 10.05 -19.58 3.52
CA SER A 15 10.11 -19.63 2.06
C SER A 15 9.94 -18.25 1.39
N LEU A 16 8.97 -17.44 1.80
CA LEU A 16 8.78 -16.10 1.22
C LEU A 16 9.92 -15.15 1.61
N ARG A 17 10.54 -15.34 2.77
CA ARG A 17 11.72 -14.59 3.20
C ARG A 17 12.96 -14.96 2.38
N ALA A 18 13.11 -16.23 2.01
CA ALA A 18 14.22 -16.68 1.18
C ALA A 18 14.13 -16.12 -0.25
N GLU A 19 12.91 -15.95 -0.76
CA GLU A 19 12.68 -15.42 -2.11
C GLU A 19 12.69 -13.87 -2.18
N LEU A 20 12.50 -13.21 -1.04
CA LEU A 20 12.55 -11.76 -0.90
C LEU A 20 13.59 -11.39 0.17
N PRO A 21 14.86 -11.36 -0.18
CA PRO A 21 15.92 -11.01 0.76
C PRO A 21 15.72 -9.58 1.30
N ASP A 22 16.22 -9.35 2.49
CA ASP A 22 16.25 -8.01 3.08
C ASP A 22 17.16 -7.11 2.22
N SER A 23 16.79 -5.84 2.11
CA SER A 23 17.64 -4.84 1.47
C SER A 23 18.92 -4.62 2.27
N GLU A 24 19.93 -4.07 1.62
CA GLU A 24 21.01 -3.38 2.33
C GLU A 24 20.42 -2.37 3.34
N PRO A 25 21.15 -2.09 4.43
CA PRO A 25 20.68 -1.13 5.42
C PRO A 25 20.35 0.23 4.81
N ILE A 26 19.15 0.71 5.07
CA ILE A 26 18.69 2.02 4.64
C ILE A 26 18.86 2.98 5.82
N THR A 27 19.57 4.08 5.59
CA THR A 27 19.78 5.13 6.59
C THR A 27 18.84 6.30 6.35
N VAL A 28 18.12 6.69 7.35
CA VAL A 28 17.26 7.89 7.34
C VAL A 28 17.90 8.95 8.21
N LEU A 29 18.16 10.12 7.60
CA LEU A 29 18.62 11.34 8.28
C LEU A 29 17.47 12.35 8.31
N MET A 30 17.06 12.75 9.49
CA MET A 30 16.00 13.74 9.67
C MET A 30 16.49 15.14 9.31
N ARG A 31 15.80 15.78 8.36
CA ARG A 31 16.07 17.17 7.91
C ARG A 31 15.02 18.17 8.39
N ALA A 32 14.01 17.71 9.10
CA ALA A 32 12.97 18.51 9.71
C ALA A 32 12.75 18.06 11.14
N ASP A 33 12.21 18.96 11.95
CA ASP A 33 11.95 18.69 13.38
C ASP A 33 10.58 18.07 13.61
N ALA A 34 10.46 17.42 14.75
CA ALA A 34 9.23 17.11 15.46
C ALA A 34 8.24 16.15 14.75
N THR A 35 8.72 15.02 14.30
CA THR A 35 7.81 13.89 14.01
C THR A 35 8.17 12.67 14.86
N SER A 36 7.16 11.96 15.33
CA SER A 36 7.35 10.62 15.90
C SER A 36 7.19 9.51 14.85
N THR A 37 6.78 9.85 13.62
CA THR A 37 6.60 8.89 12.54
C THR A 37 7.95 8.37 12.06
N LEU A 38 8.09 7.05 12.00
CA LEU A 38 9.23 6.38 11.42
C LEU A 38 8.92 6.01 9.96
N TYR A 39 9.73 6.51 9.06
CA TYR A 39 9.62 6.20 7.63
C TYR A 39 10.35 4.89 7.35
N LEU A 40 9.58 3.83 7.15
CA LEU A 40 10.07 2.46 7.00
C LEU A 40 9.42 1.82 5.78
N THR A 41 10.05 0.80 5.21
CA THR A 41 9.37 -0.07 4.26
C THR A 41 8.26 -0.84 4.95
N GLN A 42 7.23 -1.27 4.22
CA GLN A 42 6.12 -2.04 4.79
C GLN A 42 6.57 -3.28 5.57
N ARG A 43 7.68 -3.87 5.14
CA ARG A 43 8.32 -5.00 5.83
C ARG A 43 9.74 -4.60 6.16
N PHE A 44 10.03 -4.40 7.41
CA PHE A 44 11.36 -4.16 7.92
C PHE A 44 11.76 -5.26 8.90
N SER A 45 13.03 -5.63 8.89
CA SER A 45 13.56 -6.75 9.67
C SER A 45 14.44 -6.29 10.82
N ALA A 46 15.10 -5.17 10.67
CA ALA A 46 15.99 -4.59 11.66
C ALA A 46 15.73 -3.08 11.73
N LEU A 47 15.72 -2.57 12.93
CA LEU A 47 15.64 -1.12 13.19
C LEU A 47 16.63 -0.80 14.30
N SER A 48 17.50 0.17 14.07
CA SER A 48 18.44 0.69 15.07
C SER A 48 18.52 2.20 14.99
N GLY A 49 18.62 2.85 16.14
CA GLY A 49 18.74 4.28 16.31
C GLY A 49 18.73 4.62 17.80
N ASP A 50 19.34 5.75 18.16
CA ASP A 50 19.46 6.14 19.57
C ASP A 50 18.10 6.39 20.22
N GLU A 51 17.79 5.59 21.25
CA GLU A 51 16.57 5.66 22.04
C GLU A 51 15.26 5.58 21.22
N ILE A 52 15.30 4.98 20.02
CA ILE A 52 14.14 4.79 19.19
C ILE A 52 13.54 3.40 19.46
N VAL A 53 12.45 3.40 20.22
CA VAL A 53 11.64 2.20 20.43
C VAL A 53 10.39 2.31 19.56
N PRO A 54 10.20 1.41 18.56
CA PRO A 54 9.06 1.49 17.67
C PRO A 54 7.78 0.98 18.33
N TYR A 55 6.66 1.63 18.02
CA TYR A 55 5.33 1.11 18.29
C TYR A 55 4.42 1.30 17.08
N PHE A 56 3.36 0.51 17.01
CA PHE A 56 2.47 0.45 15.86
C PHE A 56 1.09 1.02 16.21
N SER A 57 0.55 1.85 15.31
CA SER A 57 -0.86 2.22 15.37
C SER A 57 -1.75 1.05 14.93
N PRO A 58 -3.06 1.10 15.20
CA PRO A 58 -4.01 0.13 14.64
C PRO A 58 -4.01 0.09 13.11
N ALA A 59 -3.60 1.18 12.46
CA ALA A 59 -3.45 1.28 11.01
C ALA A 59 -2.10 0.76 10.50
N SER A 60 -1.27 0.18 11.37
CA SER A 60 0.09 -0.30 11.05
C SER A 60 1.09 0.80 10.67
N GLU A 61 0.83 2.03 11.07
CA GLU A 61 1.83 3.08 11.03
C GLU A 61 2.84 2.85 12.14
N VAL A 62 4.08 3.23 11.92
CA VAL A 62 5.17 3.02 12.87
C VAL A 62 5.63 4.35 13.44
N PHE A 63 5.66 4.42 14.75
CA PHE A 63 6.09 5.61 15.49
C PHE A 63 7.22 5.27 16.44
N GLY A 64 8.11 6.23 16.66
CA GLY A 64 9.05 6.19 17.79
C GLY A 64 8.40 6.64 19.09
N THR A 65 8.87 6.13 20.21
CA THR A 65 8.43 6.57 21.56
C THR A 65 8.83 8.00 21.90
N ARG A 66 9.74 8.58 21.13
CA ARG A 66 10.09 10.00 21.17
C ARG A 66 9.91 10.65 19.80
N SER A 67 9.79 11.96 19.78
CA SER A 67 9.89 12.72 18.53
C SER A 67 11.32 12.74 18.03
N LEU A 68 11.47 12.59 16.70
CA LEU A 68 12.73 12.74 16.00
C LEU A 68 13.01 14.23 15.79
N ALA A 69 14.24 14.66 16.05
CA ALA A 69 14.71 16.01 15.84
C ALA A 69 15.56 16.12 14.56
N PHE A 70 15.81 17.32 14.11
CA PHE A 70 16.76 17.59 13.03
C PHE A 70 18.13 16.98 13.36
N GLY A 71 18.68 16.21 12.45
CA GLY A 71 19.96 15.51 12.60
C GLY A 71 19.86 14.11 13.20
N ASP A 72 18.71 13.71 13.73
CA ASP A 72 18.54 12.32 14.16
C ASP A 72 18.72 11.34 13.01
N VAL A 73 19.33 10.20 13.32
CA VAL A 73 19.60 9.14 12.35
C VAL A 73 19.07 7.82 12.86
N TYR A 74 18.44 7.07 11.99
CA TYR A 74 18.15 5.67 12.24
C TYR A 74 18.39 4.83 10.99
N THR A 75 18.64 3.54 11.18
CA THR A 75 18.83 2.57 10.10
C THR A 75 17.85 1.43 10.22
N PHE A 76 17.45 0.90 9.10
CA PHE A 76 16.64 -0.32 9.04
C PHE A 76 16.98 -1.11 7.78
N SER A 77 16.70 -2.39 7.80
CA SER A 77 16.66 -3.23 6.60
C SER A 77 15.23 -3.67 6.36
N GLY A 78 14.85 -3.88 5.12
CA GLY A 78 13.49 -4.25 4.81
C GLY A 78 13.35 -4.90 3.44
N GLN A 79 12.23 -5.55 3.22
CA GLN A 79 11.92 -6.17 1.94
C GLN A 79 11.28 -5.14 1.02
N ARG A 80 11.81 -5.04 -0.20
CA ARG A 80 11.26 -4.21 -1.25
C ARG A 80 10.44 -5.07 -2.20
N LEU A 81 9.16 -4.79 -2.29
CA LEU A 81 8.30 -5.28 -3.36
C LEU A 81 8.11 -4.16 -4.37
N SER A 82 8.63 -4.32 -5.56
CA SER A 82 8.37 -3.42 -6.69
C SER A 82 7.80 -4.20 -7.86
N GLY A 83 7.06 -3.54 -8.74
CA GLY A 83 6.55 -4.16 -9.95
C GLY A 83 7.62 -4.74 -10.88
N ASP A 84 8.88 -4.29 -10.68
CA ASP A 84 10.04 -4.75 -11.46
C ASP A 84 10.76 -5.94 -10.81
N THR A 85 10.28 -6.43 -9.66
CA THR A 85 10.86 -7.60 -8.99
C THR A 85 10.69 -8.82 -9.89
N ALA A 86 11.82 -9.40 -10.34
CA ALA A 86 11.80 -10.60 -11.15
C ALA A 86 11.06 -11.74 -10.42
N GLY A 87 10.16 -12.42 -11.10
CA GLY A 87 9.38 -13.50 -10.51
C GLY A 87 8.34 -13.03 -9.47
N LEU A 88 8.02 -11.73 -9.38
CA LEU A 88 7.06 -11.22 -8.39
C LEU A 88 5.72 -11.95 -8.44
N ARG A 89 5.22 -12.24 -9.64
CA ARG A 89 3.96 -12.95 -9.82
C ARG A 89 4.00 -14.33 -9.18
N GLU A 90 5.05 -15.09 -9.45
CA GLU A 90 5.27 -16.45 -8.93
C GLU A 90 5.43 -16.42 -7.39
N ILE A 91 6.17 -15.47 -6.86
CA ILE A 91 6.36 -15.27 -5.42
C ILE A 91 5.02 -15.00 -4.74
N VAL A 92 4.21 -14.09 -5.29
CA VAL A 92 2.90 -13.74 -4.72
C VAL A 92 1.93 -14.92 -4.80
N LEU A 93 1.92 -15.66 -5.92
CA LEU A 93 1.06 -16.83 -6.09
C LEU A 93 1.47 -17.96 -5.15
N ALA A 94 2.75 -18.19 -4.96
CA ALA A 94 3.25 -19.17 -3.97
C ALA A 94 2.84 -18.79 -2.54
N ALA A 95 2.97 -17.51 -2.18
CA ALA A 95 2.54 -17.00 -0.89
C ALA A 95 1.02 -17.17 -0.66
N ALA A 96 0.21 -16.99 -1.70
CA ALA A 96 -1.24 -17.13 -1.64
C ALA A 96 -1.72 -18.56 -1.34
N GLN A 97 -0.88 -19.58 -1.58
CA GLN A 97 -1.21 -20.97 -1.26
C GLN A 97 -1.10 -21.29 0.24
N THR A 98 -0.48 -20.41 1.03
CA THR A 98 -0.32 -20.61 2.46
C THR A 98 -1.53 -20.02 3.19
N PRO A 99 -2.33 -20.85 3.92
CA PRO A 99 -3.43 -20.35 4.71
C PRO A 99 -2.93 -19.36 5.78
N HIS A 100 -3.51 -18.17 5.82
CA HIS A 100 -3.21 -17.20 6.86
C HIS A 100 -4.38 -17.11 7.84
N ALA A 101 -4.12 -17.37 9.12
CA ALA A 101 -5.12 -17.22 10.18
C ALA A 101 -5.74 -15.80 10.23
N TYR A 102 -5.06 -14.83 9.62
CA TYR A 102 -5.46 -13.43 9.58
C TYR A 102 -6.25 -13.02 8.31
N ALA A 103 -6.38 -13.91 7.34
CA ALA A 103 -7.00 -13.59 6.05
C ALA A 103 -8.46 -13.13 6.19
N GLU A 104 -9.22 -13.75 7.09
CA GLU A 104 -10.61 -13.40 7.34
C GLU A 104 -10.76 -11.99 7.94
N THR A 105 -9.97 -11.67 8.94
CA THR A 105 -9.93 -10.32 9.55
C THR A 105 -9.53 -9.25 8.52
N ILE A 106 -8.62 -9.55 7.59
CA ILE A 106 -8.27 -8.64 6.50
C ILE A 106 -9.47 -8.43 5.57
N ARG A 107 -10.17 -9.49 5.19
CA ARG A 107 -11.36 -9.39 4.34
C ARG A 107 -12.47 -8.56 5.00
N GLU A 108 -12.77 -8.82 6.25
CA GLU A 108 -13.77 -8.09 7.02
C GLU A 108 -13.48 -6.57 7.09
N ASN A 109 -12.22 -6.20 7.26
CA ASN A 109 -11.84 -4.80 7.46
C ASN A 109 -11.55 -4.03 6.16
N TYR A 110 -11.12 -4.72 5.09
CA TYR A 110 -10.56 -4.06 3.90
C TYR A 110 -11.30 -4.35 2.59
N LEU A 111 -12.49 -4.95 2.65
CA LEU A 111 -13.40 -5.09 1.51
C LEU A 111 -14.59 -4.13 1.56
N ALA A 112 -14.85 -3.50 2.70
CA ALA A 112 -15.99 -2.59 2.83
C ALA A 112 -15.88 -1.41 1.85
N LEU A 113 -17.02 -1.09 1.22
CA LEU A 113 -17.15 0.01 0.27
C LEU A 113 -18.27 0.96 0.73
N PRO A 114 -18.15 2.28 0.52
CA PRO A 114 -19.23 3.21 0.76
C PRO A 114 -20.35 2.98 -0.26
N GLY A 115 -21.60 3.12 0.18
CA GLY A 115 -22.77 2.96 -0.70
C GLY A 115 -22.95 4.10 -1.72
N SER A 116 -22.11 5.13 -1.66
CA SER A 116 -22.14 6.28 -2.57
C SER A 116 -21.47 6.04 -3.91
N VAL A 117 -20.67 4.97 -4.04
CA VAL A 117 -19.96 4.67 -5.28
C VAL A 117 -20.92 4.22 -6.36
N ASP A 118 -20.81 4.83 -7.55
CA ASP A 118 -21.68 4.56 -8.70
C ASP A 118 -21.54 3.10 -9.17
N THR A 119 -22.67 2.51 -9.54
CA THR A 119 -22.70 1.14 -10.10
C THR A 119 -21.89 1.00 -11.40
N ALA A 120 -21.75 2.07 -12.16
CA ALA A 120 -20.90 2.09 -13.35
C ALA A 120 -19.41 1.80 -13.05
N VAL A 121 -18.94 2.16 -11.85
CA VAL A 121 -17.56 1.84 -11.42
C VAL A 121 -17.41 0.35 -11.15
N TYR A 122 -18.43 -0.30 -10.59
CA TYR A 122 -18.44 -1.77 -10.41
C TYR A 122 -18.38 -2.49 -11.77
N THR A 123 -19.19 -2.02 -12.73
CA THR A 123 -19.17 -2.56 -14.09
C THR A 123 -17.79 -2.41 -14.71
N LEU A 124 -17.21 -1.22 -14.64
CA LEU A 124 -15.88 -0.93 -15.16
C LEU A 124 -14.80 -1.84 -14.52
N ALA A 125 -14.79 -1.99 -13.20
CA ALA A 125 -13.85 -2.85 -12.51
C ALA A 125 -14.01 -4.33 -12.94
N GLY A 126 -15.23 -4.80 -13.11
CA GLY A 126 -15.54 -6.13 -13.60
C GLY A 126 -15.06 -6.37 -15.03
N GLU A 127 -15.32 -5.43 -15.93
CA GLU A 127 -14.89 -5.50 -17.34
C GLU A 127 -13.36 -5.55 -17.46
N ILE A 128 -12.64 -4.72 -16.68
CA ILE A 128 -11.17 -4.68 -16.69
C ILE A 128 -10.58 -6.02 -16.24
N THR A 129 -11.23 -6.69 -15.30
CA THR A 129 -10.68 -7.89 -14.65
C THR A 129 -11.32 -9.19 -15.12
N GLN A 130 -12.20 -9.17 -16.14
CA GLN A 130 -12.98 -10.33 -16.59
C GLN A 130 -12.13 -11.54 -17.01
N ASP A 131 -10.95 -11.29 -17.59
CA ASP A 131 -10.04 -12.33 -18.06
C ASP A 131 -8.96 -12.69 -17.03
N ALA A 132 -8.93 -12.02 -15.89
CA ALA A 132 -7.93 -12.24 -14.87
C ALA A 132 -8.19 -13.53 -14.07
N GLN A 133 -7.19 -14.42 -14.03
CA GLN A 133 -7.31 -15.73 -13.39
C GLN A 133 -6.92 -15.74 -11.90
N THR A 134 -6.11 -14.77 -11.49
CA THR A 134 -5.58 -14.69 -10.13
C THR A 134 -5.78 -13.29 -9.53
N ASP A 135 -5.64 -13.17 -8.22
CA ASP A 135 -5.69 -11.88 -7.53
C ASP A 135 -4.59 -10.93 -8.00
N PHE A 136 -3.41 -11.49 -8.31
CA PHE A 136 -2.31 -10.72 -8.90
C PHE A 136 -2.68 -10.18 -10.29
N ASP A 137 -3.29 -11.01 -11.13
CA ASP A 137 -3.71 -10.61 -12.48
C ASP A 137 -4.80 -9.53 -12.43
N ARG A 138 -5.77 -9.62 -11.48
CA ARG A 138 -6.78 -8.58 -11.26
C ARG A 138 -6.14 -7.26 -10.86
N ALA A 139 -5.24 -7.29 -9.86
CA ALA A 139 -4.54 -6.08 -9.42
C ALA A 139 -3.71 -5.45 -10.53
N SER A 140 -3.01 -6.28 -11.32
CA SER A 140 -2.19 -5.83 -12.45
C SER A 140 -3.03 -5.20 -13.55
N ALA A 141 -4.19 -5.80 -13.89
CA ALA A 141 -5.11 -5.27 -14.89
C ALA A 141 -5.67 -3.90 -14.48
N LEU A 142 -6.13 -3.75 -13.24
CA LEU A 142 -6.59 -2.47 -12.70
C LEU A 142 -5.49 -1.40 -12.74
N CYS A 143 -4.28 -1.74 -12.31
CA CYS A 143 -3.15 -0.82 -12.33
C CYS A 143 -2.78 -0.39 -13.75
N ALA A 144 -2.71 -1.32 -14.70
CA ALA A 144 -2.42 -1.05 -16.10
C ALA A 144 -3.48 -0.14 -16.73
N TYR A 145 -4.76 -0.43 -16.46
CA TYR A 145 -5.86 0.38 -16.96
C TYR A 145 -5.79 1.82 -16.43
N LEU A 146 -5.65 2.01 -15.13
CA LEU A 146 -5.56 3.35 -14.53
C LEU A 146 -4.40 4.15 -15.12
N ARG A 147 -3.23 3.53 -15.31
CA ARG A 147 -2.05 4.20 -15.88
C ARG A 147 -2.20 4.57 -17.35
N SER A 148 -2.96 3.80 -18.12
CA SER A 148 -3.12 4.03 -19.56
C SER A 148 -4.31 4.91 -19.92
N ALA A 149 -5.40 4.85 -19.15
CA ALA A 149 -6.66 5.49 -19.48
C ALA A 149 -6.81 6.92 -18.90
N TYR A 150 -5.99 7.27 -17.90
CA TYR A 150 -6.12 8.55 -17.20
C TYR A 150 -4.80 9.35 -17.22
N PRO A 151 -4.79 10.59 -17.73
CA PRO A 151 -3.63 11.47 -17.65
C PRO A 151 -3.32 11.84 -16.20
N TYR A 152 -2.01 11.89 -15.87
CA TYR A 152 -1.55 12.41 -14.60
C TYR A 152 -1.44 13.94 -14.66
N THR A 153 -2.07 14.63 -13.72
CA THR A 153 -2.02 16.09 -13.58
C THR A 153 -2.16 16.51 -12.13
N LEU A 154 -1.47 17.56 -11.73
CA LEU A 154 -1.67 18.21 -10.43
C LEU A 154 -2.83 19.23 -10.46
N LEU A 155 -3.35 19.55 -11.65
CA LEU A 155 -4.42 20.52 -11.88
C LEU A 155 -5.77 19.79 -12.01
N GLN A 156 -6.15 19.04 -10.99
CA GLN A 156 -7.43 18.36 -10.92
C GLN A 156 -8.49 19.31 -10.35
N ASN A 157 -9.70 19.28 -10.92
CA ASN A 157 -10.84 19.99 -10.36
C ASN A 157 -11.31 19.36 -9.03
N MET A 158 -12.19 20.03 -8.32
CA MET A 158 -12.85 19.48 -7.14
C MET A 158 -14.14 18.77 -7.56
N PRO A 159 -14.48 17.62 -6.96
CA PRO A 159 -15.76 16.98 -7.23
C PRO A 159 -16.93 17.87 -6.75
N PRO A 160 -18.08 17.80 -7.40
CA PRO A 160 -19.30 18.41 -6.89
C PRO A 160 -19.68 17.81 -5.51
N ASP A 161 -20.32 18.60 -4.65
CA ASP A 161 -20.65 18.25 -3.25
C ASP A 161 -21.45 16.94 -3.10
N ASN A 162 -22.24 16.58 -4.10
CA ASN A 162 -23.11 15.39 -4.09
C ASN A 162 -22.57 14.22 -4.92
N ARG A 163 -21.31 14.28 -5.36
CA ARG A 163 -20.70 13.26 -6.20
C ARG A 163 -19.63 12.51 -5.43
N ASP A 164 -19.70 11.19 -5.42
CA ASP A 164 -18.64 10.34 -4.88
C ASP A 164 -17.32 10.60 -5.61
N PHE A 165 -16.22 10.76 -4.84
CA PHE A 165 -14.93 11.14 -5.39
C PHE A 165 -14.40 10.15 -6.43
N VAL A 166 -14.51 8.84 -6.15
CA VAL A 166 -13.98 7.80 -7.06
C VAL A 166 -14.83 7.72 -8.33
N SER A 167 -16.14 7.78 -8.17
CA SER A 167 -17.06 7.82 -9.31
C SER A 167 -16.82 9.04 -10.19
N TRP A 168 -16.64 10.20 -9.58
CA TRP A 168 -16.32 11.42 -10.31
C TRP A 168 -14.97 11.34 -11.01
N PHE A 169 -13.92 10.89 -10.32
CA PHE A 169 -12.60 10.75 -10.93
C PHE A 169 -12.62 9.81 -12.15
N LEU A 170 -13.22 8.64 -12.01
CA LEU A 170 -13.21 7.61 -13.05
C LEU A 170 -14.13 7.89 -14.23
N LEU A 171 -15.29 8.51 -13.98
CA LEU A 171 -16.33 8.65 -14.99
C LEU A 171 -16.40 10.06 -15.59
N ASP A 172 -16.14 11.09 -14.79
CA ASP A 172 -16.40 12.49 -15.15
C ASP A 172 -15.09 13.26 -15.42
N GLU A 173 -14.20 13.41 -14.43
CA GLU A 173 -12.97 14.20 -14.53
C GLU A 173 -11.90 13.54 -15.41
N ARG A 174 -11.71 12.26 -15.25
CA ARG A 174 -10.81 11.40 -16.05
C ARG A 174 -9.34 11.82 -16.09
N GLN A 175 -8.89 12.58 -15.10
CA GLN A 175 -7.49 12.97 -14.90
C GLN A 175 -7.25 13.28 -13.43
N GLY A 176 -6.01 13.17 -12.95
CA GLY A 176 -5.71 13.43 -11.55
C GLY A 176 -4.27 13.15 -11.16
N TYR A 177 -4.02 13.09 -9.86
CA TYR A 177 -2.71 12.89 -9.27
C TYR A 177 -2.69 11.65 -8.35
N CYS A 178 -1.56 11.43 -7.67
CA CYS A 178 -1.32 10.20 -6.91
C CYS A 178 -2.47 9.79 -5.98
N THR A 179 -3.09 10.73 -5.26
CA THR A 179 -4.23 10.46 -4.38
C THR A 179 -5.43 9.90 -5.14
N SER A 180 -5.76 10.48 -6.29
CA SER A 180 -6.89 10.05 -7.12
C SER A 180 -6.67 8.62 -7.64
N PHE A 181 -5.48 8.35 -8.15
CA PHE A 181 -5.10 7.01 -8.64
C PHE A 181 -5.08 5.97 -7.52
N ALA A 182 -4.46 6.29 -6.39
CA ALA A 182 -4.36 5.35 -5.27
C ALA A 182 -5.72 5.05 -4.64
N THR A 183 -6.59 6.07 -4.50
CA THR A 183 -7.95 5.90 -3.99
C THR A 183 -8.79 5.06 -4.96
N ALA A 184 -8.76 5.37 -6.25
CA ALA A 184 -9.48 4.60 -7.26
C ALA A 184 -9.00 3.16 -7.31
N MET A 185 -7.67 2.93 -7.28
CA MET A 185 -7.11 1.58 -7.25
C MET A 185 -7.59 0.79 -6.03
N ALA A 186 -7.59 1.40 -4.84
CA ALA A 186 -8.05 0.74 -3.62
C ALA A 186 -9.54 0.40 -3.69
N VAL A 187 -10.38 1.31 -4.18
CA VAL A 187 -11.83 1.08 -4.28
C VAL A 187 -12.14 0.02 -5.34
N MET A 188 -11.57 0.12 -6.55
CA MET A 188 -11.77 -0.88 -7.61
C MET A 188 -11.26 -2.27 -7.21
N ALA A 189 -10.13 -2.36 -6.49
CA ALA A 189 -9.63 -3.62 -5.96
C ALA A 189 -10.66 -4.27 -5.02
N ARG A 190 -11.26 -3.52 -4.10
CA ARG A 190 -12.33 -4.03 -3.22
C ARG A 190 -13.53 -4.53 -3.99
N MET A 191 -13.93 -3.86 -5.06
CA MET A 191 -15.05 -4.27 -5.91
C MET A 191 -14.87 -5.64 -6.55
N VAL A 192 -13.63 -5.99 -6.86
CA VAL A 192 -13.27 -7.31 -7.43
C VAL A 192 -12.80 -8.32 -6.37
N GLY A 193 -13.06 -8.04 -5.09
CA GLY A 193 -12.80 -8.95 -3.97
C GLY A 193 -11.38 -8.94 -3.43
N LEU A 194 -10.56 -7.95 -3.80
CA LEU A 194 -9.21 -7.78 -3.28
C LEU A 194 -9.20 -6.84 -2.07
N PRO A 195 -8.88 -7.32 -0.86
CA PRO A 195 -8.73 -6.46 0.30
C PRO A 195 -7.63 -5.42 0.04
N SER A 196 -7.95 -4.16 0.24
CA SER A 196 -7.05 -3.07 -0.07
C SER A 196 -7.16 -1.91 0.91
N ARG A 197 -6.08 -1.14 1.04
CA ARG A 197 -6.08 0.13 1.77
C ARG A 197 -5.21 1.16 1.06
N TYR A 198 -5.57 2.41 1.26
CA TYR A 198 -4.76 3.55 0.85
C TYR A 198 -3.57 3.71 1.82
N VAL A 199 -2.40 3.98 1.28
CA VAL A 199 -1.17 4.23 2.05
C VAL A 199 -0.46 5.44 1.44
N GLU A 200 -0.02 6.35 2.30
CA GLU A 200 0.83 7.47 1.94
C GLU A 200 2.26 7.23 2.39
N GLY A 201 3.21 7.80 1.66
CA GLY A 201 4.63 7.68 1.97
C GLY A 201 5.49 8.47 1.00
N TYR A 202 6.79 8.32 1.17
CA TYR A 202 7.79 8.93 0.31
C TYR A 202 8.38 7.88 -0.62
N ALA A 203 8.58 8.26 -1.88
CA ALA A 203 9.38 7.48 -2.82
C ALA A 203 10.83 7.97 -2.73
N ALA A 204 11.72 7.12 -2.28
CA ALA A 204 13.15 7.38 -2.32
C ALA A 204 13.76 6.73 -3.56
N THR A 205 14.56 7.48 -4.30
CA THR A 205 15.40 6.95 -5.37
C THR A 205 16.78 6.58 -4.79
N PRO A 206 17.49 5.60 -5.38
CA PRO A 206 18.82 5.19 -4.89
C PRO A 206 19.86 6.31 -4.83
N ASP A 207 19.63 7.40 -5.57
CA ASP A 207 20.56 8.54 -5.70
C ASP A 207 20.06 9.80 -4.98
N ALA A 208 19.09 9.68 -4.07
CA ALA A 208 18.50 10.82 -3.35
C ALA A 208 19.16 11.06 -2.00
#